data_4a3a9752d62f80fe2bfd8448a41b6eb5
#
_entry.id   4a3a9752d62f80fe2bfd8448a41b6eb5
#
_cell.length_a   1.000
_cell.length_b   1.000
_cell.length_c   1.000
_cell.angle_alpha   90.00
_cell.angle_beta   90.00
_cell.angle_gamma   90.00
#
_symmetry.space_group_name_H-M   'P 1'
#
loop_
_entity.id
_entity.type
_entity.pdbx_description
1 polymer ?
#
loop_
_entity_poly.entity_id
_entity_poly.type
_entity_poly.pdbx_seq_one_letter_code
_entity_poly.pdbx_strand_id
1 'polypeptide(L)'
;MQHTALRRISVIDTDVVIVGAGPCGLFQVFELGLLGLKAEVIDSIRQPGGQCTELYPDKPIYDIPGIPVCSGTELTEALLKQIAPFSCGMHLNEEVTVVRENGDDTFYVETNAGTRFQA
;
A
#
# COMPACT_ATOMS: atom_id res chain seq x y z
N MET A 1 19.89 24.08 -20.46
CA MET A 1 19.33 23.66 -20.50
C MET A 1 18.44 23.03 -19.95
N GLN A 2 17.87 23.21 -19.60
CA GLN A 2 17.08 22.67 -19.11
C GLN A 2 16.41 21.63 -19.20
N HIS A 3 16.74 21.25 -18.84
CA HIS A 3 16.28 19.89 -18.89
C HIS A 3 15.23 19.56 -17.89
N THR A 4 15.03 20.45 -16.98
CA THR A 4 13.93 20.32 -16.05
C THR A 4 12.60 20.29 -16.74
N ALA A 5 12.50 20.98 -17.86
CA ALA A 5 11.29 20.93 -18.68
C ALA A 5 11.04 19.57 -19.28
N LEU A 6 12.05 18.71 -19.33
CA LEU A 6 11.94 17.37 -19.87
C LEU A 6 11.66 16.32 -18.81
N ARG A 7 11.57 16.73 -17.56
CA ARG A 7 11.12 15.82 -16.51
C ARG A 7 9.66 15.52 -16.71
N ARG A 8 9.43 14.43 -17.40
CA ARG A 8 8.09 13.90 -17.45
C ARG A 8 7.75 13.36 -16.08
N ILE A 9 6.66 13.85 -15.53
CA ILE A 9 6.12 13.28 -14.32
C ILE A 9 5.55 11.93 -14.73
N SER A 10 6.21 10.88 -14.29
CA SER A 10 5.77 9.52 -14.57
C SER A 10 4.49 9.23 -13.81
N VAL A 11 3.55 8.62 -14.50
CA VAL A 11 2.35 8.08 -13.90
C VAL A 11 2.54 6.58 -13.78
N ILE A 12 2.32 6.03 -12.61
CA ILE A 12 2.44 4.60 -12.38
C ILE A 12 1.12 3.96 -12.75
N ASP A 13 1.13 3.09 -13.78
CA ASP A 13 -0.04 2.31 -14.14
C ASP A 13 -0.09 1.06 -13.30
N THR A 14 -1.24 0.78 -12.72
CA THR A 14 -1.46 -0.39 -11.89
C THR A 14 -2.91 -0.83 -12.02
N ASP A 15 -3.21 -2.04 -11.54
CA ASP A 15 -4.60 -2.52 -11.53
C ASP A 15 -5.36 -1.95 -10.35
N VAL A 16 -4.70 -1.84 -9.19
CA VAL A 16 -5.35 -1.37 -7.96
C VAL A 16 -4.38 -0.51 -7.16
N VAL A 17 -4.90 0.58 -6.61
CA VAL A 17 -4.19 1.38 -5.59
C VAL A 17 -4.84 1.09 -4.25
N ILE A 18 -4.04 0.72 -3.27
CA ILE A 18 -4.47 0.47 -1.90
C ILE A 18 -3.97 1.61 -1.02
N VAL A 19 -4.90 2.30 -0.39
CA VAL A 19 -4.57 3.38 0.55
C VAL A 19 -4.61 2.82 1.95
N GLY A 20 -3.45 2.63 2.53
CA GLY A 20 -3.26 2.06 3.85
C GLY A 20 -2.50 0.74 3.82
N ALA A 21 -1.37 0.70 4.52
CA ALA A 21 -0.50 -0.48 4.64
C ALA A 21 -0.69 -1.19 5.99
N GLY A 22 -1.89 -1.13 6.54
CA GLY A 22 -2.27 -1.92 7.71
C GLY A 22 -2.53 -3.37 7.33
N PRO A 23 -2.94 -4.21 8.28
CA PRO A 23 -3.17 -5.64 8.01
C PRO A 23 -4.13 -5.91 6.85
N CYS A 24 -5.23 -5.17 6.77
CA CYS A 24 -6.19 -5.35 5.68
C CYS A 24 -5.61 -4.97 4.33
N GLY A 25 -4.89 -3.85 4.26
CA GLY A 25 -4.25 -3.40 3.02
C GLY A 25 -3.19 -4.38 2.55
N LEU A 26 -2.36 -4.87 3.45
CA LEU A 26 -1.33 -5.86 3.12
C LEU A 26 -1.95 -7.17 2.64
N PHE A 27 -3.01 -7.64 3.30
CA PHE A 27 -3.67 -8.87 2.88
C PHE A 27 -4.32 -8.73 1.51
N GLN A 28 -4.81 -7.55 1.15
CA GLN A 28 -5.34 -7.31 -0.19
C GLN A 28 -4.30 -7.55 -1.28
N VAL A 29 -3.03 -7.22 -1.02
CA VAL A 29 -1.95 -7.50 -1.97
C VAL A 29 -1.88 -8.99 -2.27
N PHE A 30 -2.02 -9.83 -1.24
CA PHE A 30 -2.02 -11.28 -1.41
C PHE A 30 -3.21 -11.74 -2.26
N GLU A 31 -4.42 -11.30 -1.92
CA GLU A 31 -5.64 -11.67 -2.64
C GLU A 31 -5.59 -11.23 -4.11
N LEU A 32 -5.16 -9.99 -4.34
CA LEU A 32 -5.01 -9.48 -5.71
C LEU A 32 -3.94 -10.24 -6.48
N GLY A 33 -2.84 -10.60 -5.81
CA GLY A 33 -1.78 -11.37 -6.41
C GLY A 33 -2.25 -12.75 -6.88
N LEU A 34 -3.12 -13.40 -6.11
CA LEU A 34 -3.71 -14.68 -6.51
C LEU A 34 -4.56 -14.55 -7.78
N LEU A 35 -5.13 -13.37 -8.01
CA LEU A 35 -5.92 -13.08 -9.21
C LEU A 35 -5.05 -12.57 -10.37
N GLY A 36 -3.76 -12.44 -10.18
CA GLY A 36 -2.85 -11.92 -11.19
C GLY A 36 -2.92 -10.42 -11.38
N LEU A 37 -3.46 -9.69 -10.39
CA LEU A 37 -3.60 -8.24 -10.44
C LEU A 37 -2.43 -7.57 -9.72
N LYS A 38 -1.99 -6.46 -10.27
CA LYS A 38 -0.90 -5.67 -9.72
C LYS A 38 -1.46 -4.59 -8.79
N ALA A 39 -0.83 -4.44 -7.64
CA ALA A 39 -1.22 -3.43 -6.65
C ALA A 39 -0.07 -2.48 -6.32
N GLU A 40 -0.42 -1.23 -6.01
CA GLU A 40 0.48 -0.25 -5.40
C GLU A 40 -0.13 0.16 -4.07
N VAL A 41 0.67 0.16 -3.02
CA VAL A 41 0.22 0.48 -1.66
C VAL A 41 0.81 1.81 -1.23
N ILE A 42 -0.01 2.66 -0.65
CA ILE A 42 0.40 3.99 -0.18
C ILE A 42 0.01 4.12 1.29
N ASP A 43 0.93 4.58 2.12
CA ASP A 43 0.62 4.89 3.52
C ASP A 43 1.40 6.12 3.98
N SER A 44 0.78 6.92 4.83
CA SER A 44 1.41 8.09 5.42
C SER A 44 2.41 7.73 6.52
N ILE A 45 2.36 6.52 7.03
CA ILE A 45 3.26 6.01 8.06
C ILE A 45 4.57 5.53 7.43
N ARG A 46 5.67 5.62 8.19
CA ARG A 46 7.00 5.30 7.67
C ARG A 46 7.26 3.82 7.47
N GLN A 47 6.49 2.95 8.10
CA GLN A 47 6.66 1.51 7.98
C GLN A 47 5.30 0.82 7.90
N PRO A 48 5.22 -0.36 7.26
CA PRO A 48 3.96 -1.08 7.15
C PRO A 48 3.47 -1.57 8.49
N GLY A 49 2.17 -1.87 8.57
CA GLY A 49 1.54 -2.39 9.77
C GLY A 49 0.46 -1.48 10.33
N GLY A 50 0.42 -0.22 9.89
CA GLY A 50 -0.59 0.74 10.30
C GLY A 50 -0.57 0.97 11.80
N GLN A 51 -1.74 1.14 12.40
CA GLN A 51 -1.88 1.42 13.82
C GLN A 51 -1.37 0.28 14.71
N CYS A 52 -1.47 -0.95 14.24
CA CYS A 52 -1.00 -2.11 15.01
C CYS A 52 0.51 -2.04 15.29
N THR A 53 1.30 -1.56 14.34
CA THR A 53 2.74 -1.42 14.50
C THR A 53 3.12 -0.08 15.10
N GLU A 54 2.46 0.99 14.68
CA GLU A 54 2.82 2.35 15.10
C GLU A 54 2.46 2.61 16.57
N LEU A 55 1.28 2.21 17.00
CA LEU A 55 0.76 2.52 18.34
C LEU A 55 0.90 1.36 19.33
N TYR A 56 0.80 0.13 18.85
CA TYR A 56 0.71 -1.05 19.69
C TYR A 56 1.56 -2.21 19.18
N PRO A 57 2.88 -2.00 18.95
CA PRO A 57 3.72 -3.03 18.32
C PRO A 57 3.80 -4.33 19.12
N ASP A 58 3.77 -4.24 20.44
CA ASP A 58 3.95 -5.39 21.34
C ASP A 58 2.67 -5.82 22.04
N LYS A 59 1.56 -5.15 21.78
CA LYS A 59 0.29 -5.49 22.40
C LYS A 59 -0.24 -6.81 21.83
N PRO A 60 -0.69 -7.76 22.69
CA PRO A 60 -1.25 -9.01 22.18
C PRO A 60 -2.54 -8.78 21.39
N ILE A 61 -2.65 -9.47 20.27
CA ILE A 61 -3.82 -9.46 19.38
C ILE A 61 -4.39 -10.87 19.39
N TYR A 62 -5.69 -11.00 19.68
CA TYR A 62 -6.35 -12.30 19.85
C TYR A 62 -7.40 -12.60 18.77
N ASP A 63 -7.71 -11.63 17.91
CA ASP A 63 -8.84 -11.69 16.99
C ASP A 63 -8.44 -11.89 15.53
N ILE A 64 -7.31 -12.55 15.31
CA ILE A 64 -6.89 -12.91 13.96
C ILE A 64 -7.27 -14.36 13.68
N PRO A 65 -8.06 -14.63 12.64
CA PRO A 65 -8.45 -16.01 12.32
C PRO A 65 -7.22 -16.91 12.11
N GLY A 66 -7.21 -18.04 12.79
CA GLY A 66 -6.13 -19.02 12.67
C GLY A 66 -4.87 -18.69 13.45
N ILE A 67 -4.80 -17.54 14.10
CA ILE A 67 -3.66 -17.15 14.95
C ILE A 67 -4.21 -16.87 16.35
N PRO A 68 -3.98 -17.77 17.32
CA PRO A 68 -4.56 -17.59 18.67
C PRO A 68 -4.09 -16.32 19.37
N VAL A 69 -2.84 -15.95 19.18
CA VAL A 69 -2.29 -14.71 19.73
C VAL A 69 -1.05 -14.31 18.95
N CYS A 70 -0.89 -13.02 18.69
CA CYS A 70 0.32 -12.45 18.11
C CYS A 70 0.46 -10.98 18.51
N SER A 71 1.64 -10.43 18.35
CA SER A 71 1.83 -8.97 18.46
C SER A 71 1.56 -8.30 17.11
N GLY A 72 1.41 -6.97 17.12
CA GLY A 72 1.29 -6.20 15.89
C GLY A 72 2.49 -6.37 14.98
N THR A 73 3.70 -6.41 15.56
CA THR A 73 4.94 -6.62 14.80
C THR A 73 4.96 -8.01 14.17
N GLU A 74 4.60 -9.05 14.93
CA GLU A 74 4.55 -10.42 14.40
C GLU A 74 3.55 -10.57 13.26
N LEU A 75 2.37 -9.97 13.40
CA LEU A 75 1.35 -10.00 12.36
C LEU A 75 1.85 -9.31 11.08
N THR A 76 2.45 -8.13 11.22
CA THR A 76 2.97 -7.38 10.08
C THR A 76 4.07 -8.16 9.36
N GLU A 77 5.00 -8.74 10.09
CA GLU A 77 6.07 -9.55 9.51
C GLU A 77 5.52 -10.77 8.76
N ALA A 78 4.51 -11.43 9.32
CA ALA A 78 3.87 -12.56 8.67
C ALA A 78 3.18 -12.15 7.37
N LEU A 79 2.47 -11.02 7.38
CA LEU A 79 1.81 -10.49 6.17
C LEU A 79 2.82 -10.09 5.11
N LEU A 80 3.93 -9.47 5.48
CA LEU A 80 4.99 -9.11 4.53
C LEU A 80 5.60 -10.35 3.87
N LYS A 81 5.79 -11.42 4.63
CA LYS A 81 6.24 -12.70 4.06
C LYS A 81 5.22 -13.27 3.10
N GLN A 82 3.94 -13.16 3.43
CA GLN A 82 2.85 -13.70 2.62
C GLN A 82 2.76 -13.00 1.27
N ILE A 83 3.03 -11.70 1.21
CA ILE A 83 2.96 -10.93 -0.03
C ILE A 83 4.28 -10.89 -0.80
N ALA A 84 5.38 -11.35 -0.22
CA ALA A 84 6.70 -11.30 -0.84
C ALA A 84 6.77 -11.90 -2.26
N PRO A 85 6.05 -12.99 -2.59
CA PRO A 85 6.06 -13.54 -3.95
C PRO A 85 5.40 -12.65 -5.00
N PHE A 86 4.62 -11.66 -4.59
CA PHE A 86 3.87 -10.82 -5.52
C PHE A 86 4.55 -9.46 -5.70
N SER A 87 4.56 -8.95 -6.93
CA SER A 87 5.08 -7.62 -7.21
C SER A 87 4.12 -6.58 -6.67
N CYS A 88 4.62 -5.74 -5.78
CA CYS A 88 3.83 -4.67 -5.19
C CYS A 88 4.75 -3.49 -4.92
N GLY A 89 4.38 -2.32 -5.45
CA GLY A 89 5.04 -1.09 -5.08
C GLY A 89 4.53 -0.63 -3.72
N MET A 90 5.43 -0.21 -2.85
CA MET A 90 5.06 0.28 -1.53
C MET A 90 5.61 1.69 -1.35
N HIS A 91 4.70 2.63 -1.14
CA HIS A 91 5.00 4.05 -1.04
C HIS A 91 4.67 4.51 0.38
N LEU A 92 5.66 4.45 1.24
CA LEU A 92 5.53 4.80 2.64
C LEU A 92 5.90 6.27 2.86
N ASN A 93 5.42 6.82 3.96
CA ASN A 93 5.63 8.22 4.30
C ASN A 93 5.08 9.17 3.22
N GLU A 94 4.00 8.75 2.57
CA GLU A 94 3.30 9.55 1.57
C GLU A 94 1.80 9.56 1.88
N GLU A 95 1.20 10.72 1.76
CA GLU A 95 -0.22 10.89 2.00
C GLU A 95 -0.94 11.11 0.68
N VAL A 96 -2.02 10.37 0.46
CA VAL A 96 -2.88 10.57 -0.70
C VAL A 96 -3.63 11.89 -0.54
N THR A 97 -3.48 12.77 -1.53
CA THR A 97 -4.10 14.10 -1.50
C THR A 97 -5.16 14.27 -2.58
N VAL A 98 -5.12 13.46 -3.64
CA VAL A 98 -6.09 13.53 -4.72
C VAL A 98 -6.53 12.13 -5.10
N VAL A 99 -7.84 11.93 -5.20
CA VAL A 99 -8.45 10.75 -5.82
C VAL A 99 -9.51 11.28 -6.76
N ARG A 100 -9.41 10.93 -8.04
CA ARG A 100 -10.32 11.45 -9.06
C ARG A 100 -10.69 10.36 -10.05
N GLU A 101 -11.95 10.29 -10.39
CA GLU A 101 -12.42 9.42 -11.45
C GLU A 101 -12.17 10.09 -12.79
N ASN A 102 -11.63 9.36 -13.76
CA ASN A 102 -11.23 9.90 -15.05
C ASN A 102 -12.34 9.87 -16.11
N GLY A 103 -13.47 9.26 -15.83
CA GLY A 103 -14.57 9.16 -16.79
C GLY A 103 -14.44 8.05 -17.81
N ASP A 104 -13.37 7.25 -17.75
CA ASP A 104 -13.11 6.10 -18.61
C ASP A 104 -12.97 4.81 -17.79
N ASP A 105 -13.63 4.77 -16.64
CA ASP A 105 -13.57 3.67 -15.66
C ASP A 105 -12.18 3.50 -15.00
N THR A 106 -11.33 4.51 -15.11
CA THR A 106 -10.07 4.54 -14.38
C THR A 106 -10.05 5.65 -13.34
N PHE A 107 -9.11 5.55 -12.42
CA PHE A 107 -8.92 6.52 -11.34
C PHE A 107 -7.52 7.12 -11.39
N TYR A 108 -7.44 8.38 -11.00
CA TYR A 108 -6.18 9.08 -10.83
C TYR A 108 -5.95 9.30 -9.32
N VAL A 109 -4.77 8.95 -8.85
CA VAL A 109 -4.39 9.12 -7.45
C VAL A 109 -3.06 9.86 -7.39
N GLU A 110 -2.96 10.82 -6.48
CA GLU A 110 -1.74 11.61 -6.29
C GLU A 110 -1.44 11.74 -4.82
N THR A 111 -0.15 11.73 -4.48
CA THR A 111 0.31 11.92 -3.11
C THR A 111 0.94 13.29 -2.91
N ASN A 112 1.17 13.66 -1.65
CA ASN A 112 1.84 14.90 -1.27
C ASN A 112 3.31 14.93 -1.71
N ALA A 113 3.89 13.79 -2.06
CA ALA A 113 5.25 13.71 -2.59
C ALA A 113 5.30 13.86 -4.12
N GLY A 114 4.13 14.03 -4.76
CA GLY A 114 4.03 14.17 -6.21
C GLY A 114 3.99 12.84 -6.95
N THR A 115 3.89 11.72 -6.26
CA THR A 115 3.74 10.42 -6.90
C THR A 115 2.32 10.31 -7.46
N ARG A 116 2.21 9.80 -8.68
CA ARG A 116 0.95 9.74 -9.42
C ARG A 116 0.67 8.33 -9.89
N PHE A 117 -0.58 7.94 -9.82
CA PHE A 117 -1.04 6.60 -10.18
C PHE A 117 -2.27 6.67 -11.07
N GLN A 118 -2.37 5.72 -11.97
CA GLN A 118 -3.60 5.47 -12.70
C GLN A 118 -3.99 4.00 -12.52
N ALA A 119 -5.19 3.80 -12.06
CA ALA A 119 -5.70 2.45 -11.78
C ALA A 119 -7.09 2.23 -12.36
#